data_1c20cf09ef90ef587aea31b4b49ab2b1
#
_entry.id   1c20cf09ef90ef587aea31b4b49ab2b1
#
_cell.length_a   1.000
_cell.length_b   1.000
_cell.length_c   1.000
_cell.angle_alpha   90.00
_cell.angle_beta   90.00
_cell.angle_gamma   90.00
#
_symmetry.space_group_name_H-M   'P 1'
#
loop_
_entity.id
_entity.type
_entity.pdbx_description
1 polymer ?
#
loop_
_entity_poly.entity_id
_entity_poly.type
_entity_poly.pdbx_seq_one_letter_code
_entity_poly.pdbx_strand_id
1 'polypeptide(L)'
;MFICFAEYRIAAEWRETYLNYTSELLAGVQDVQLYEGTDQPGLFVEVWNASSLEQAEQLKEERCNERSSWFKVSEWIVGGAAKMHIWTFKPAHLNVQTAISD
;
A
#
# COMPACT_ATOMS: atom_id res chain seq x y z
N MET A 1 -7.70 8.29 11.04
CA MET A 1 -7.76 7.18 10.09
C MET A 1 -6.49 6.34 10.19
N PHE A 2 -6.65 5.05 10.33
CA PHE A 2 -5.50 4.16 10.34
C PHE A 2 -5.13 3.80 8.90
N ILE A 3 -3.89 3.43 8.67
CA ILE A 3 -3.48 3.00 7.33
C ILE A 3 -2.57 1.78 7.40
N CYS A 4 -2.58 1.02 6.30
CA CYS A 4 -1.59 0.02 6.02
C CYS A 4 -0.79 0.55 4.84
N PHE A 5 0.51 0.62 4.98
CA PHE A 5 1.41 1.27 4.03
C PHE A 5 2.38 0.23 3.46
N ALA A 6 2.43 0.10 2.16
CA ALA A 6 3.36 -0.83 1.51
C ALA A 6 4.26 -0.07 0.55
N GLU A 7 5.56 -0.33 0.64
CA GLU A 7 6.55 0.35 -0.17
C GLU A 7 7.47 -0.67 -0.84
N TYR A 8 7.77 -0.44 -2.12
CA TYR A 8 8.66 -1.32 -2.87
C TYR A 8 9.12 -0.66 -4.15
N ARG A 9 10.18 -1.20 -4.73
CA ARG A 9 10.73 -0.69 -5.98
C ARG A 9 10.42 -1.69 -7.10
N ILE A 10 9.82 -1.19 -8.16
CA ILE A 10 9.49 -2.00 -9.35
C ILE A 10 10.64 -1.90 -10.34
N ALA A 11 11.05 -3.03 -10.88
CA ALA A 11 12.09 -3.05 -11.92
C ALA A 11 11.63 -2.21 -13.12
N ALA A 12 12.53 -1.38 -13.64
CA ALA A 12 12.19 -0.44 -14.70
C ALA A 12 11.55 -1.14 -15.91
N GLU A 13 12.03 -2.32 -16.24
CA GLU A 13 11.51 -3.09 -17.38
C GLU A 13 10.08 -3.56 -17.18
N TRP A 14 9.60 -3.62 -15.93
CA TRP A 14 8.26 -4.09 -15.61
C TRP A 14 7.31 -2.97 -15.20
N ARG A 15 7.78 -1.72 -15.21
CA ARG A 15 6.98 -0.60 -14.72
C ARG A 15 5.64 -0.47 -15.42
N GLU A 16 5.64 -0.56 -16.73
CA GLU A 16 4.40 -0.43 -17.50
C GLU A 16 3.45 -1.58 -17.23
N THR A 17 3.98 -2.81 -17.20
CA THR A 17 3.17 -3.98 -16.89
C THR A 17 2.56 -3.85 -15.50
N TYR A 18 3.37 -3.40 -14.55
CA TYR A 18 2.92 -3.18 -13.18
C TYR A 18 1.79 -2.14 -13.12
N LEU A 19 1.97 -1.02 -13.81
CA LEU A 19 0.95 0.04 -13.80
C LEU A 19 -0.35 -0.43 -14.42
N ASN A 20 -0.28 -1.19 -15.50
CA ASN A 20 -1.48 -1.71 -16.12
C ASN A 20 -2.19 -2.70 -15.20
N TYR A 21 -1.43 -3.57 -14.56
CA TYR A 21 -2.00 -4.56 -13.66
C TYR A 21 -2.67 -3.91 -12.46
N THR A 22 -1.97 -2.99 -11.80
CA THR A 22 -2.51 -2.32 -10.61
C THR A 22 -3.68 -1.41 -10.96
N SER A 23 -3.69 -0.83 -12.14
CA SER A 23 -4.81 -0.03 -12.60
C SER A 23 -6.10 -0.84 -12.59
N GLU A 24 -6.03 -2.09 -13.02
CA GLU A 24 -7.21 -2.96 -13.01
C GLU A 24 -7.61 -3.32 -11.58
N LEU A 25 -6.64 -3.58 -10.71
CA LEU A 25 -6.94 -3.87 -9.31
C LEU A 25 -7.59 -2.67 -8.62
N LEU A 26 -7.07 -1.47 -8.89
CA LEU A 26 -7.58 -0.25 -8.27
C LEU A 26 -8.99 0.08 -8.71
N ALA A 27 -9.38 -0.34 -9.89
CA ALA A 27 -10.72 -0.07 -10.41
C ALA A 27 -11.81 -0.70 -9.53
N GLY A 28 -11.49 -1.78 -8.81
CA GLY A 28 -12.45 -2.46 -7.95
C GLY A 28 -12.31 -2.18 -6.47
N VAL A 29 -11.36 -1.31 -6.08
CA VAL A 29 -11.07 -1.06 -4.67
C VAL A 29 -11.03 0.44 -4.42
N GLN A 30 -11.77 0.91 -3.40
CA GLN A 30 -11.91 2.34 -3.15
C GLN A 30 -10.98 2.89 -2.08
N ASP A 31 -10.50 2.03 -1.19
CA ASP A 31 -9.78 2.50 -0.01
C ASP A 31 -8.27 2.39 -0.12
N VAL A 32 -7.77 2.39 -1.34
CA VAL A 32 -6.33 2.33 -1.56
C VAL A 32 -5.91 3.38 -2.58
N GLN A 33 -4.78 4.04 -2.31
CA GLN A 33 -4.16 4.98 -3.24
C GLN A 33 -2.75 4.47 -3.55
N LEU A 34 -2.35 4.63 -4.81
CA LEU A 34 -1.02 4.24 -5.26
C LEU A 34 -0.25 5.49 -5.64
N TYR A 35 0.96 5.62 -5.12
CA TYR A 35 1.83 6.76 -5.39
C TYR A 35 3.18 6.30 -5.92
N GLU A 36 3.80 7.13 -6.73
CA GLU A 36 5.17 6.89 -7.19
C GLU A 36 6.03 8.05 -6.73
N GLY A 37 7.27 7.78 -6.34
CA GLY A 37 8.19 8.82 -5.90
C GLY A 37 8.44 9.83 -7.02
N THR A 38 8.33 11.12 -6.70
CA THR A 38 8.54 12.17 -7.70
C THR A 38 10.00 12.23 -8.16
N ASP A 39 10.92 12.01 -7.24
CA ASP A 39 12.36 12.02 -7.52
C ASP A 39 12.97 10.64 -7.60
N GLN A 40 12.14 9.61 -7.50
CA GLN A 40 12.60 8.22 -7.51
C GLN A 40 11.64 7.39 -8.36
N PRO A 41 11.82 7.44 -9.68
CA PRO A 41 10.99 6.62 -10.58
C PRO A 41 11.12 5.15 -10.23
N GLY A 42 9.99 4.46 -10.21
CA GLY A 42 9.98 3.03 -9.87
C GLY A 42 9.78 2.74 -8.41
N LEU A 43 9.86 3.74 -7.52
CA LEU A 43 9.55 3.56 -6.12
C LEU A 43 8.06 3.83 -5.93
N PHE A 44 7.33 2.81 -5.48
CA PHE A 44 5.88 2.92 -5.32
C PHE A 44 5.46 2.71 -3.88
N VAL A 45 4.40 3.38 -3.48
CA VAL A 45 3.78 3.16 -2.18
C VAL A 45 2.28 2.96 -2.37
N GLU A 46 1.75 1.98 -1.64
CA GLU A 46 0.31 1.75 -1.54
C GLU A 46 -0.12 2.25 -0.18
N VAL A 47 -1.16 3.05 -0.15
CA VAL A 47 -1.72 3.54 1.11
C VAL A 47 -3.15 3.00 1.21
N TRP A 48 -3.34 2.06 2.13
CA TRP A 48 -4.63 1.42 2.36
C TRP A 48 -5.27 2.04 3.59
N ASN A 49 -6.45 2.64 3.41
CA ASN A 49 -7.16 3.27 4.50
C ASN A 49 -7.92 2.23 5.32
N ALA A 50 -7.92 2.39 6.63
CA ALA A 50 -8.60 1.49 7.54
C ALA A 50 -9.31 2.28 8.62
N SER A 51 -10.43 1.76 9.10
CA SER A 51 -11.22 2.43 10.11
C SER A 51 -10.72 2.16 11.53
N SER A 52 -9.87 1.14 11.70
CA SER A 52 -9.36 0.75 13.01
C SER A 52 -8.00 0.10 12.87
N LEU A 53 -7.30 -0.02 13.99
CA LEU A 53 -6.01 -0.73 14.00
C LEU A 53 -6.22 -2.19 13.59
N GLU A 54 -7.28 -2.79 14.09
CA GLU A 54 -7.58 -4.19 13.76
C GLU A 54 -7.76 -4.37 12.27
N GLN A 55 -8.49 -3.47 11.63
CA GLN A 55 -8.68 -3.53 10.19
C GLN A 55 -7.35 -3.31 9.44
N ALA A 56 -6.53 -2.39 9.92
CA ALA A 56 -5.23 -2.13 9.30
C ALA A 56 -4.34 -3.37 9.35
N GLU A 57 -4.33 -4.06 10.50
CA GLU A 57 -3.54 -5.28 10.66
C GLU A 57 -4.07 -6.39 9.75
N GLN A 58 -5.38 -6.47 9.61
CA GLN A 58 -6.00 -7.44 8.72
C GLN A 58 -5.63 -7.18 7.26
N LEU A 59 -5.63 -5.91 6.86
CA LEU A 59 -5.23 -5.52 5.51
C LEU A 59 -3.77 -5.92 5.24
N LYS A 60 -2.90 -5.71 6.22
CA LYS A 60 -1.51 -6.09 6.11
C LYS A 60 -1.37 -7.60 5.89
N GLU A 61 -2.10 -8.37 6.66
CA GLU A 61 -2.08 -9.82 6.56
C GLU A 61 -2.58 -10.29 5.20
N GLU A 62 -3.68 -9.72 4.75
CA GLU A 62 -4.24 -10.07 3.44
C GLU A 62 -3.31 -9.65 2.30
N ARG A 63 -2.70 -8.48 2.43
CA ARG A 63 -1.78 -7.98 1.39
C ARG A 63 -0.57 -8.88 1.22
N CYS A 64 -0.13 -9.52 2.27
CA CYS A 64 1.01 -10.44 2.25
C CYS A 64 0.63 -11.87 1.90
N ASN A 65 -0.65 -12.15 1.72
CA ASN A 65 -1.12 -13.49 1.41
C ASN A 65 -0.85 -13.81 -0.06
N GLU A 66 -0.22 -14.95 -0.32
CA GLU A 66 0.13 -15.36 -1.67
C GLU A 66 -1.08 -15.54 -2.58
N ARG A 67 -2.26 -15.70 -2.02
CA ARG A 67 -3.50 -15.86 -2.78
C ARG A 67 -4.10 -14.51 -3.20
N SER A 68 -3.61 -13.43 -2.64
CA SER A 68 -4.09 -12.11 -2.99
C SER A 68 -3.67 -11.75 -4.41
N SER A 69 -4.58 -11.12 -5.15
CA SER A 69 -4.25 -10.61 -6.48
C SER A 69 -3.12 -9.60 -6.44
N TRP A 70 -2.99 -8.88 -5.32
CA TRP A 70 -1.92 -7.91 -5.14
C TRP A 70 -0.55 -8.57 -4.96
N PHE A 71 -0.52 -9.82 -4.54
CA PHE A 71 0.74 -10.52 -4.32
C PHE A 71 1.52 -10.72 -5.62
N LYS A 72 0.83 -10.76 -6.74
CA LYS A 72 1.47 -10.90 -8.05
C LYS A 72 2.46 -9.77 -8.32
N VAL A 73 2.23 -8.62 -7.74
CA VAL A 73 3.12 -7.47 -7.85
C VAL A 73 4.55 -7.84 -7.44
N SER A 74 4.70 -8.80 -6.53
CA SER A 74 6.00 -9.25 -6.04
C SER A 74 6.91 -9.75 -7.16
N GLU A 75 6.34 -10.22 -8.25
CA GLU A 75 7.12 -10.72 -9.38
C GLU A 75 7.92 -9.61 -10.05
N TRP A 76 7.49 -8.37 -9.88
CA TRP A 76 8.12 -7.22 -10.52
C TRP A 76 8.92 -6.35 -9.56
N ILE A 77 8.93 -6.73 -8.28
CA ILE A 77 9.70 -6.00 -7.26
C ILE A 77 11.16 -6.37 -7.38
N VAL A 78 12.03 -5.36 -7.36
CA VAL A 78 13.47 -5.59 -7.35
C VAL A 78 13.82 -6.33 -6.05
N GLY A 79 14.32 -7.54 -6.19
CA GLY A 79 14.64 -8.38 -5.04
C GLY A 79 13.48 -9.24 -4.54
N GLY A 80 12.31 -9.12 -5.17
CA GLY A 80 11.16 -9.97 -4.87
C GLY A 80 10.38 -9.55 -3.64
N ALA A 81 9.47 -10.43 -3.21
CA ALA A 81 8.56 -10.14 -2.10
C ALA A 81 9.26 -9.76 -0.81
N ALA A 82 10.45 -10.28 -0.57
CA ALA A 82 11.21 -9.97 0.65
C ALA A 82 11.62 -8.51 0.73
N LYS A 83 11.58 -7.79 -0.39
CA LYS A 83 11.96 -6.38 -0.44
C LYS A 83 10.76 -5.45 -0.36
N MET A 84 9.57 -5.97 -0.15
CA MET A 84 8.42 -5.15 0.13
C MET A 84 8.41 -4.82 1.61
N HIS A 85 8.33 -3.53 1.93
CA HIS A 85 8.21 -3.07 3.31
C HIS A 85 6.74 -2.71 3.53
N ILE A 86 6.17 -3.25 4.59
CA ILE A 86 4.76 -3.02 4.87
C ILE A 86 4.57 -2.79 6.37
N TRP A 87 3.86 -1.72 6.70
CA TRP A 87 3.62 -1.30 8.08
C TRP A 87 2.20 -0.82 8.25
N THR A 88 1.73 -0.83 9.49
CA THR A 88 0.49 -0.16 9.83
C THR A 88 0.84 1.11 10.61
N PHE A 89 0.01 2.14 10.43
CA PHE A 89 0.20 3.41 11.10
C PHE A 89 -1.11 3.86 11.74
N LYS A 90 -0.99 4.48 12.88
CA LYS A 90 -2.14 5.08 13.59
C LYS A 90 -1.97 6.60 13.57
N PRO A 91 -3.06 7.35 13.69
CA PRO A 91 -2.93 8.81 13.83
C PRO A 91 -2.10 9.15 15.06
N ALA A 92 -1.13 10.03 14.90
CA ALA A 92 -0.26 10.40 16.01
C ALA A 92 -0.96 11.30 17.00
N HIS A 93 -1.95 12.08 16.55
CA HIS A 93 -2.66 13.03 17.38
C HIS A 93 -4.15 12.74 17.37
N LEU A 94 -4.49 11.52 17.77
CA LEU A 94 -5.86 11.06 17.71
C LEU A 94 -6.81 11.95 18.50
N ASN A 95 -6.37 12.42 19.65
CA ASN A 95 -7.21 13.21 20.54
C ASN A 95 -7.32 14.67 20.14
N VAL A 96 -6.45 15.13 19.28
CA VAL A 96 -6.44 16.51 18.85
C VAL A 96 -7.74 16.89 18.15
N GLN A 97 -8.26 15.99 17.35
CA GLN A 97 -9.49 16.23 16.63
C GLN A 97 -10.65 16.48 17.57
N THR A 98 -10.73 15.66 18.61
CA THR A 98 -11.80 15.76 19.58
C THR A 98 -11.67 17.04 20.38
N ALA A 99 -10.46 17.37 20.79
CA ALA A 99 -10.20 18.57 21.56
C ALA A 99 -10.50 19.84 20.78
N ILE A 100 -10.19 19.83 19.52
CA ILE A 100 -10.37 21.00 18.66
C ILE A 100 -11.83 21.28 18.40
N SER A 101 -12.62 20.27 18.35
CA SER A 101 -14.03 20.42 18.06
C SER A 101 -14.79 21.12 19.18
N ASP A 102 -14.16 21.29 20.29
CA ASP A 102 -14.75 22.06 21.39
C ASP A 102 -14.75 23.59 21.16
#